data_eb962febd485edf50d88b2acc2d4f99f
#
_entry.id   eb962febd485edf50d88b2acc2d4f99f
#
_cell.length_a   1.000
_cell.length_b   1.000
_cell.length_c   1.000
_cell.angle_alpha   90.00
_cell.angle_beta   90.00
_cell.angle_gamma   90.00
#
_symmetry.space_group_name_H-M   'P 1'
#
loop_
_entity.id
_entity.type
_entity.pdbx_description
1 polymer ?
#
loop_
_entity_poly.entity_id
_entity_poly.type
_entity_poly.pdbx_seq_one_letter_code
_entity_poly.pdbx_strand_id
1 'polypeptide(L)'
;MFKKKLALIVLSIISIQLSAQYVDFPTQGVDLSKLNLEQFKFGIKLTPAISWLDISHNDAQADGAALKFGLGVSADYEINSILSVVSGVNFNILGGYAFDSVSLNSTNTKNNYQLTYSQIEIPLGLKLKTPEVNKMSYYLQGGVTSGFILGAKEKNKSLTNRAIPSIDMLALSTPSMVGYFAGVGANYKISSKLKLFGEITYKNSLTSVAQSDEYIATNYHNYLQPIEIRPAAMQFSVGLQF
;
A
#
# COMPACT_ATOMS: atom_id res chain seq x y z
N MET A 1 15.61 -13.31 22.28
CA MET A 1 14.34 -14.05 22.29
C MET A 1 13.22 -13.32 21.50
N PHE A 2 13.10 -12.03 21.57
CA PHE A 2 12.11 -11.23 20.83
C PHE A 2 12.24 -11.31 19.29
N LYS A 3 13.46 -11.21 18.74
CA LYS A 3 13.72 -11.30 17.28
C LYS A 3 13.26 -12.63 16.66
N LYS A 4 13.41 -13.75 17.37
CA LYS A 4 12.94 -15.07 16.89
C LYS A 4 11.42 -15.14 16.80
N LYS A 5 10.71 -14.58 17.79
CA LYS A 5 9.25 -14.56 17.80
C LYS A 5 8.69 -13.65 16.69
N LEU A 6 9.34 -12.50 16.44
CA LEU A 6 8.93 -11.57 15.38
C LEU A 6 9.17 -12.16 13.98
N ALA A 7 10.31 -12.81 13.74
CA ALA A 7 10.59 -13.51 12.49
C ALA A 7 9.59 -14.65 12.22
N LEU A 8 9.20 -15.40 13.26
CA LEU A 8 8.17 -16.44 13.17
C LEU A 8 6.80 -15.87 12.81
N ILE A 9 6.42 -14.72 13.37
CA ILE A 9 5.15 -14.05 13.05
C ILE A 9 5.15 -13.60 11.59
N VAL A 10 6.22 -12.99 11.10
CA VAL A 10 6.33 -12.55 9.70
C VAL A 10 6.28 -13.74 8.75
N LEU A 11 6.99 -14.84 9.06
CA LEU A 11 6.94 -16.06 8.25
C LEU A 11 5.55 -16.73 8.27
N SER A 12 4.86 -16.74 9.41
CA SER A 12 3.52 -17.33 9.51
C SER A 12 2.47 -16.53 8.72
N ILE A 13 2.60 -15.21 8.64
CA ILE A 13 1.71 -14.36 7.84
C ILE A 13 1.94 -14.62 6.33
N ILE A 14 3.19 -14.82 5.91
CA ILE A 14 3.52 -15.15 4.51
C ILE A 14 2.96 -16.54 4.14
N SER A 15 3.02 -17.51 5.04
CA SER A 15 2.50 -18.88 4.80
C SER A 15 0.96 -18.93 4.70
N ILE A 16 0.23 -18.07 5.40
CA ILE A 16 -1.24 -18.01 5.34
C ILE A 16 -1.72 -17.54 3.95
N GLN A 17 -1.00 -16.63 3.31
CA GLN A 17 -1.36 -16.14 1.97
C GLN A 17 -1.07 -17.15 0.85
N LEU A 18 -0.05 -17.97 1.02
CA LEU A 18 0.29 -19.05 0.07
C LEU A 18 -0.68 -20.24 0.15
N SER A 19 -1.35 -20.45 1.27
CA SER A 19 -2.29 -21.56 1.45
C SER A 19 -3.63 -21.37 0.76
N ALA A 20 -3.94 -20.17 0.25
CA ALA A 20 -5.18 -19.88 -0.45
C ALA A 20 -5.18 -20.35 -1.92
N GLN A 21 -4.03 -20.74 -2.46
CA GLN A 21 -3.93 -21.41 -3.76
C GLN A 21 -3.47 -22.83 -3.54
N TYR A 22 -4.33 -23.79 -3.89
CA TYR A 22 -4.05 -25.22 -3.86
C TYR A 22 -2.94 -25.56 -4.87
N VAL A 23 -1.70 -25.34 -4.47
CA VAL A 23 -0.52 -25.84 -5.16
C VAL A 23 0.13 -26.82 -4.20
N ASP A 24 0.18 -28.09 -4.58
CA ASP A 24 0.90 -29.14 -3.87
C ASP A 24 2.40 -28.81 -3.89
N PHE A 25 2.84 -28.03 -2.93
CA PHE A 25 4.26 -27.86 -2.67
C PHE A 25 4.74 -29.06 -1.87
N PRO A 26 5.86 -29.68 -2.26
CA PRO A 26 6.46 -30.72 -1.44
C PRO A 26 6.76 -30.13 -0.06
N THR A 27 6.13 -30.70 0.96
CA THR A 27 6.26 -30.32 2.38
C THR A 27 7.64 -30.71 2.92
N GLN A 28 8.71 -30.20 2.32
CA GLN A 28 9.98 -30.10 3.02
C GLN A 28 9.87 -28.88 3.92
N GLY A 29 9.64 -29.13 5.19
CA GLY A 29 9.60 -28.09 6.21
C GLY A 29 10.84 -27.21 6.09
N VAL A 30 10.64 -25.89 5.94
CA VAL A 30 11.75 -24.94 5.95
C VAL A 30 12.47 -25.12 7.29
N ASP A 31 13.70 -25.61 7.25
CA ASP A 31 14.52 -25.77 8.44
C ASP A 31 14.92 -24.38 9.00
N LEU A 32 14.08 -23.88 9.89
CA LEU A 32 14.24 -22.55 10.50
C LEU A 32 15.54 -22.45 11.35
N SER A 33 16.21 -23.59 11.64
CA SER A 33 17.48 -23.58 12.37
C SER A 33 18.61 -22.99 11.52
N LYS A 34 18.48 -23.02 10.20
CA LYS A 34 19.46 -22.49 9.24
C LYS A 34 19.33 -20.98 8.97
N LEU A 35 18.25 -20.33 9.47
CA LEU A 35 18.09 -18.89 9.32
C LEU A 35 19.09 -18.14 10.19
N ASN A 36 20.01 -17.43 9.54
CA ASN A 36 20.94 -16.53 10.22
C ASN A 36 20.22 -15.25 10.63
N LEU A 37 19.89 -15.13 11.91
CA LEU A 37 19.13 -14.00 12.46
C LEU A 37 19.90 -12.65 12.41
N GLU A 38 21.22 -12.69 12.21
CA GLU A 38 22.04 -11.47 12.04
C GLU A 38 21.79 -10.82 10.69
N GLN A 39 21.32 -11.58 9.71
CA GLN A 39 20.95 -11.09 8.37
C GLN A 39 19.59 -10.35 8.35
N PHE A 40 18.79 -10.48 9.41
CA PHE A 40 17.54 -9.73 9.53
C PHE A 40 17.79 -8.33 10.11
N LYS A 41 17.35 -7.33 9.35
CA LYS A 41 17.33 -5.93 9.76
C LYS A 41 15.89 -5.49 9.87
N PHE A 42 15.51 -4.99 11.03
CA PHE A 42 14.16 -4.46 11.27
C PHE A 42 14.20 -2.94 11.27
N GLY A 43 13.11 -2.33 10.85
CA GLY A 43 13.00 -0.88 10.85
C GLY A 43 11.59 -0.42 11.16
N ILE A 44 11.48 0.83 11.53
CA ILE A 44 10.21 1.56 11.67
C ILE A 44 10.24 2.77 10.78
N LYS A 45 9.11 3.09 10.15
CA LYS A 45 9.05 4.23 9.23
C LYS A 45 7.74 5.00 9.33
N LEU A 46 7.86 6.30 9.05
CA LEU A 46 6.77 7.21 8.76
C LEU A 46 6.76 7.50 7.26
N THR A 47 5.58 7.59 6.69
CA THR A 47 5.42 7.64 5.22
C THR A 47 4.34 8.65 4.84
N PRO A 48 4.66 9.97 4.81
CA PRO A 48 3.81 10.91 4.09
C PRO A 48 3.74 10.52 2.61
N ALA A 49 2.58 10.74 1.99
CA ALA A 49 2.31 10.32 0.62
C ALA A 49 1.45 11.34 -0.12
N ILE A 50 1.73 11.50 -1.40
CA ILE A 50 0.84 12.14 -2.36
C ILE A 50 0.13 10.99 -3.07
N SER A 51 -1.18 10.85 -2.84
CA SER A 51 -1.97 9.73 -3.36
C SER A 51 -3.07 10.26 -4.27
N TRP A 52 -3.34 9.53 -5.35
CA TRP A 52 -4.39 9.81 -6.31
C TRP A 52 -5.12 8.53 -6.70
N LEU A 53 -6.17 8.68 -7.46
CA LEU A 53 -6.99 7.59 -7.97
C LEU A 53 -6.82 7.50 -9.47
N ASP A 54 -6.70 6.28 -9.97
CA ASP A 54 -6.86 5.96 -11.39
C ASP A 54 -8.26 5.35 -11.54
N ILE A 55 -9.14 6.07 -12.23
CA ILE A 55 -10.56 5.73 -12.37
C ILE A 55 -10.82 5.43 -13.84
N SER A 56 -11.29 4.23 -14.12
CA SER A 56 -11.69 3.80 -15.45
C SER A 56 -13.22 3.71 -15.50
N HIS A 57 -13.86 4.82 -15.87
CA HIS A 57 -15.32 4.91 -16.05
C HIS A 57 -15.66 6.09 -16.98
N ASN A 58 -16.82 6.00 -17.71
CA ASN A 58 -17.21 7.03 -18.67
C ASN A 58 -17.65 8.36 -18.01
N ASP A 59 -18.30 8.28 -16.85
CA ASP A 59 -18.94 9.44 -16.18
C ASP A 59 -18.18 9.89 -14.92
N ALA A 60 -17.25 9.09 -14.39
CA ALA A 60 -16.43 9.42 -13.24
C ALA A 60 -14.96 9.60 -13.64
N GLN A 61 -14.33 10.66 -13.15
CA GLN A 61 -12.94 10.99 -13.47
C GLN A 61 -12.17 11.38 -12.21
N ALA A 62 -10.88 11.08 -12.20
CA ALA A 62 -9.98 11.56 -11.16
C ALA A 62 -9.84 13.10 -11.23
N ASP A 63 -9.87 13.76 -10.08
CA ASP A 63 -9.82 15.23 -9.95
C ASP A 63 -8.65 15.70 -9.06
N GLY A 64 -7.62 14.91 -8.96
CA GLY A 64 -6.39 15.30 -8.30
C GLY A 64 -5.93 14.40 -7.16
N ALA A 65 -4.78 14.77 -6.63
CA ALA A 65 -4.08 14.04 -5.58
C ALA A 65 -4.39 14.63 -4.19
N ALA A 66 -4.35 13.77 -3.19
CA ALA A 66 -4.51 14.14 -1.79
C ALA A 66 -3.25 13.80 -0.99
N LEU A 67 -2.91 14.68 -0.04
CA LEU A 67 -1.87 14.38 0.93
C LEU A 67 -2.41 13.34 1.91
N LYS A 68 -1.68 12.25 2.05
CA LYS A 68 -2.01 11.10 2.88
C LYS A 68 -0.82 10.71 3.74
N PHE A 69 -1.01 9.72 4.59
CA PHE A 69 -0.02 9.32 5.57
C PHE A 69 -0.05 7.82 5.81
N GLY A 70 1.11 7.25 6.10
CA GLY A 70 1.29 5.86 6.50
C GLY A 70 2.35 5.73 7.59
N LEU A 71 2.35 4.58 8.23
CA LEU A 71 3.38 4.14 9.16
C LEU A 71 3.63 2.64 8.94
N GLY A 72 4.83 2.18 9.25
CA GLY A 72 5.13 0.77 9.04
C GLY A 72 6.33 0.25 9.78
N VAL A 73 6.41 -1.07 9.79
CA VAL A 73 7.57 -1.85 10.22
C VAL A 73 8.13 -2.55 9.01
N SER A 74 9.42 -2.42 8.77
CA SER A 74 10.14 -3.13 7.70
C SER A 74 10.96 -4.28 8.27
N ALA A 75 11.15 -5.30 7.45
CA ALA A 75 12.00 -6.46 7.71
C ALA A 75 12.79 -6.76 6.44
N ASP A 76 14.08 -6.53 6.46
CA ASP A 76 14.99 -6.81 5.37
C ASP A 76 15.81 -8.06 5.72
N TYR A 77 15.86 -9.03 4.82
CA TYR A 77 16.76 -10.18 4.91
C TYR A 77 17.93 -10.00 3.95
N GLU A 78 19.12 -9.81 4.48
CA GLU A 78 20.34 -9.57 3.69
C GLU A 78 20.87 -10.91 3.15
N ILE A 79 20.66 -11.17 1.84
CA ILE A 79 21.25 -12.34 1.16
C ILE A 79 22.76 -12.18 1.05
N ASN A 80 23.18 -10.96 0.68
CA ASN A 80 24.57 -10.55 0.64
C ASN A 80 24.70 -9.04 0.83
N SER A 81 25.90 -8.48 0.68
CA SER A 81 26.16 -7.04 0.87
C SER A 81 25.40 -6.13 -0.10
N ILE A 82 24.97 -6.65 -1.26
CA ILE A 82 24.32 -5.91 -2.34
C ILE A 82 22.82 -6.20 -2.40
N LEU A 83 22.41 -7.44 -2.16
CA LEU A 83 21.05 -7.91 -2.37
C LEU A 83 20.36 -8.27 -1.05
N SER A 84 19.15 -7.77 -0.86
CA SER A 84 18.27 -8.13 0.24
C SER A 84 16.86 -8.43 -0.26
N VAL A 85 16.14 -9.30 0.43
CA VAL A 85 14.69 -9.43 0.33
C VAL A 85 14.08 -8.47 1.32
N VAL A 86 13.09 -7.71 0.89
CA VAL A 86 12.38 -6.76 1.73
C VAL A 86 10.94 -7.18 1.94
N SER A 87 10.48 -7.04 3.18
CA SER A 87 9.10 -7.26 3.57
C SER A 87 8.74 -6.31 4.72
N GLY A 88 7.55 -6.47 5.29
CA GLY A 88 7.11 -5.66 6.41
C GLY A 88 5.60 -5.64 6.56
N VAL A 89 5.14 -4.74 7.42
CA VAL A 89 3.72 -4.44 7.59
C VAL A 89 3.56 -2.93 7.60
N ASN A 90 2.78 -2.40 6.68
CA ASN A 90 2.50 -0.98 6.57
C ASN A 90 1.01 -0.73 6.80
N PHE A 91 0.69 0.25 7.62
CA PHE A 91 -0.62 0.86 7.65
C PHE A 91 -0.57 2.12 6.77
N ASN A 92 -1.39 2.15 5.72
CA ASN A 92 -1.43 3.25 4.77
C ASN A 92 -2.84 3.82 4.68
N ILE A 93 -2.92 5.14 4.60
CA ILE A 93 -4.11 5.84 4.17
C ILE A 93 -3.84 6.30 2.74
N LEU A 94 -4.69 5.93 1.79
CA LEU A 94 -4.60 6.26 0.37
C LEU A 94 -5.90 6.89 -0.10
N GLY A 95 -5.92 7.37 -1.34
CA GLY A 95 -7.11 7.92 -1.97
C GLY A 95 -6.80 9.20 -2.73
N GLY A 96 -7.84 9.90 -3.16
CA GLY A 96 -7.72 11.10 -3.99
C GLY A 96 -9.04 11.80 -4.14
N TYR A 97 -9.06 12.76 -5.04
CA TYR A 97 -10.27 13.47 -5.45
C TYR A 97 -10.80 12.88 -6.75
N ALA A 98 -12.11 12.84 -6.85
CA ALA A 98 -12.82 12.43 -8.05
C ALA A 98 -14.08 13.28 -8.24
N PHE A 99 -14.59 13.29 -9.44
CA PHE A 99 -15.88 13.89 -9.73
C PHE A 99 -16.69 12.98 -10.66
N ASP A 100 -17.99 13.08 -10.57
CA ASP A 100 -18.93 12.55 -11.54
C ASP A 100 -19.73 13.69 -12.19
N SER A 101 -20.16 13.45 -13.43
CA SER A 101 -21.00 14.36 -14.17
C SER A 101 -22.37 13.71 -14.33
N VAL A 102 -23.33 14.13 -13.49
CA VAL A 102 -24.71 13.67 -13.60
C VAL A 102 -25.52 14.66 -14.39
N SER A 103 -26.07 14.23 -15.52
CA SER A 103 -26.99 15.04 -16.34
C SER A 103 -28.42 14.82 -15.84
N LEU A 104 -28.91 15.74 -15.01
CA LEU A 104 -30.29 15.78 -14.57
C LEU A 104 -31.02 16.94 -15.28
N ASN A 105 -32.05 16.62 -16.07
CA ASN A 105 -32.93 17.62 -16.73
C ASN A 105 -32.19 18.74 -17.47
N SER A 106 -31.27 18.39 -18.37
CA SER A 106 -30.46 19.31 -19.17
C SER A 106 -29.50 20.22 -18.39
N THR A 107 -29.29 19.95 -17.10
CA THR A 107 -28.29 20.64 -16.30
C THR A 107 -27.21 19.63 -15.90
N ASN A 108 -25.99 19.84 -16.41
CA ASN A 108 -24.83 19.06 -16.00
C ASN A 108 -24.39 19.51 -14.61
N THR A 109 -24.63 18.70 -13.61
CA THR A 109 -24.16 18.94 -12.24
C THR A 109 -22.90 18.14 -11.99
N LYS A 110 -21.81 18.83 -11.68
CA LYS A 110 -20.54 18.21 -11.29
C LYS A 110 -20.52 17.97 -9.78
N ASN A 111 -20.46 16.72 -9.37
CA ASN A 111 -20.32 16.34 -7.97
C ASN A 111 -18.86 15.99 -7.68
N ASN A 112 -18.22 16.75 -6.80
CA ASN A 112 -16.85 16.51 -6.37
C ASN A 112 -16.86 15.72 -5.07
N TYR A 113 -16.05 14.65 -4.99
CA TYR A 113 -15.91 13.84 -3.79
C TYR A 113 -14.47 13.46 -3.53
N GLN A 114 -14.17 13.17 -2.29
CA GLN A 114 -12.88 12.67 -1.85
C GLN A 114 -13.05 11.24 -1.35
N LEU A 115 -12.36 10.30 -1.98
CA LEU A 115 -12.28 8.92 -1.53
C LEU A 115 -11.04 8.72 -0.66
N THR A 116 -11.20 7.95 0.40
CA THR A 116 -10.13 7.65 1.34
C THR A 116 -10.22 6.19 1.77
N TYR A 117 -9.13 5.45 1.58
CA TYR A 117 -8.99 4.04 1.93
C TYR A 117 -7.92 3.89 3.00
N SER A 118 -8.25 3.16 4.07
CA SER A 118 -7.29 2.76 5.10
C SER A 118 -7.01 1.28 4.93
N GLN A 119 -5.75 0.89 4.89
CA GLN A 119 -5.34 -0.49 4.63
C GLN A 119 -4.14 -0.92 5.44
N ILE A 120 -4.07 -2.21 5.73
CA ILE A 120 -2.83 -2.90 6.13
C ILE A 120 -2.25 -3.55 4.88
N GLU A 121 -0.95 -3.39 4.67
CA GLU A 121 -0.25 -3.85 3.48
C GLU A 121 1.01 -4.60 3.86
N ILE A 122 1.27 -5.69 3.15
CA ILE A 122 2.48 -6.51 3.26
C ILE A 122 3.22 -6.41 1.93
N PRO A 123 4.34 -5.66 1.86
CA PRO A 123 5.22 -5.66 0.70
C PRO A 123 6.10 -6.92 0.68
N LEU A 124 6.43 -7.39 -0.52
CA LEU A 124 7.45 -8.39 -0.76
C LEU A 124 8.25 -7.98 -2.00
N GLY A 125 9.56 -7.83 -1.85
CA GLY A 125 10.38 -7.34 -2.95
C GLY A 125 11.87 -7.59 -2.76
N LEU A 126 12.62 -7.06 -3.69
CA LEU A 126 14.09 -7.08 -3.70
C LEU A 126 14.62 -5.67 -3.52
N LYS A 127 15.73 -5.57 -2.81
CA LYS A 127 16.49 -4.33 -2.58
C LYS A 127 17.94 -4.55 -3.02
N LEU A 128 18.39 -3.72 -3.94
CA LEU A 128 19.78 -3.66 -4.39
C LEU A 128 20.46 -2.45 -3.74
N LYS A 129 21.56 -2.70 -3.03
CA LYS A 129 22.30 -1.68 -2.26
C LYS A 129 23.66 -1.45 -2.85
N THR A 130 24.13 -0.20 -2.80
CA THR A 130 25.55 0.12 -3.05
C THR A 130 26.39 -0.21 -1.83
N PRO A 131 27.71 -0.40 -2.01
CA PRO A 131 28.65 -0.40 -0.88
C PRO A 131 28.52 0.88 -0.05
N GLU A 132 28.82 0.77 1.24
CA GLU A 132 28.81 1.91 2.17
C GLU A 132 30.08 2.78 1.93
N VAL A 133 29.87 4.05 1.63
CA VAL A 133 30.93 5.06 1.48
C VAL A 133 30.61 6.22 2.41
N ASN A 134 31.53 6.59 3.29
CA ASN A 134 31.35 7.69 4.26
C ASN A 134 30.04 7.57 5.08
N LYS A 135 29.72 6.37 5.55
CA LYS A 135 28.48 6.06 6.30
C LYS A 135 27.20 6.14 5.47
N MET A 136 27.28 6.38 4.18
CA MET A 136 26.14 6.44 3.27
C MET A 136 26.11 5.21 2.37
N SER A 137 24.92 4.68 2.12
CA SER A 137 24.67 3.71 1.04
C SER A 137 23.34 4.04 0.38
N TYR A 138 23.26 3.82 -0.92
CA TYR A 138 22.06 4.06 -1.71
C TYR A 138 21.44 2.72 -2.07
N TYR A 139 20.16 2.72 -2.35
CA TYR A 139 19.47 1.50 -2.78
C TYR A 139 18.35 1.77 -3.76
N LEU A 140 18.09 0.76 -4.56
CA LEU A 140 16.91 0.61 -5.39
C LEU A 140 16.12 -0.57 -4.86
N GLN A 141 14.80 -0.45 -4.80
CA GLN A 141 13.93 -1.55 -4.39
C GLN A 141 12.69 -1.64 -5.27
N GLY A 142 12.12 -2.84 -5.37
CA GLY A 142 10.88 -3.05 -6.10
C GLY A 142 10.29 -4.42 -5.81
N GLY A 143 9.00 -4.54 -6.01
CA GLY A 143 8.29 -5.77 -5.72
C GLY A 143 6.78 -5.61 -5.82
N VAL A 144 6.08 -6.53 -5.17
CA VAL A 144 4.63 -6.60 -5.11
C VAL A 144 4.15 -6.27 -3.70
N THR A 145 2.89 -5.86 -3.60
CA THR A 145 2.23 -5.61 -2.33
C THR A 145 0.92 -6.37 -2.29
N SER A 146 0.58 -6.89 -1.13
CA SER A 146 -0.74 -7.42 -0.83
C SER A 146 -1.31 -6.63 0.33
N GLY A 147 -2.53 -6.11 0.20
CA GLY A 147 -3.18 -5.26 1.18
C GLY A 147 -4.58 -5.72 1.53
N PHE A 148 -5.01 -5.39 2.75
CA PHE A 148 -6.38 -5.58 3.22
C PHE A 148 -6.95 -4.22 3.56
N ILE A 149 -8.12 -3.90 2.98
CA ILE A 149 -8.84 -2.66 3.24
C ILE A 149 -9.56 -2.77 4.58
N LEU A 150 -9.25 -1.86 5.48
CA LEU A 150 -9.85 -1.78 6.83
C LEU A 150 -10.96 -0.73 6.90
N GLY A 151 -10.98 0.21 5.97
CA GLY A 151 -11.98 1.28 5.93
C GLY A 151 -11.95 2.00 4.61
N ALA A 152 -13.12 2.36 4.12
CA ALA A 152 -13.32 3.17 2.94
C ALA A 152 -14.32 4.27 3.25
N LYS A 153 -13.99 5.51 2.94
CA LYS A 153 -14.83 6.68 3.23
C LYS A 153 -14.92 7.57 2.02
N GLU A 154 -16.14 8.00 1.74
CA GLU A 154 -16.42 9.08 0.78
C GLU A 154 -16.81 10.34 1.52
N LYS A 155 -16.26 11.47 1.11
CA LYS A 155 -16.64 12.78 1.56
C LYS A 155 -17.04 13.63 0.36
N ASN A 156 -18.32 13.96 0.26
CA ASN A 156 -18.80 14.86 -0.78
C ASN A 156 -18.30 16.29 -0.50
N LYS A 157 -17.75 16.94 -1.53
CA LYS A 157 -17.25 18.32 -1.51
C LYS A 157 -18.13 19.27 -2.35
N SER A 158 -19.41 18.97 -2.49
CA SER A 158 -20.34 19.87 -3.20
C SER A 158 -20.23 21.31 -2.68
N LEU A 159 -20.36 22.27 -3.59
CA LEU A 159 -20.18 23.72 -3.38
C LEU A 159 -21.15 24.37 -2.36
N THR A 160 -22.06 23.64 -1.80
CA THR A 160 -22.90 24.11 -0.71
C THR A 160 -22.18 23.95 0.61
N ASN A 161 -21.98 25.02 1.34
CA ASN A 161 -21.33 25.16 2.67
C ASN A 161 -21.92 24.27 3.80
N ARG A 162 -22.57 23.17 3.49
CA ARG A 162 -23.06 22.18 4.44
C ARG A 162 -21.99 21.10 4.62
N ALA A 163 -21.56 20.92 5.85
CA ALA A 163 -20.72 19.76 6.22
C ALA A 163 -21.53 18.48 5.97
N ILE A 164 -21.31 17.84 4.82
CA ILE A 164 -21.91 16.54 4.52
C ILE A 164 -21.09 15.50 5.26
N PRO A 165 -21.71 14.63 6.09
CA PRO A 165 -21.00 13.58 6.80
C PRO A 165 -20.33 12.63 5.80
N SER A 166 -19.17 12.08 6.17
CA SER A 166 -18.54 11.04 5.36
C SER A 166 -19.38 9.78 5.37
N ILE A 167 -19.58 9.18 4.20
CA ILE A 167 -20.28 7.92 4.03
C ILE A 167 -19.26 6.78 4.14
N ASP A 168 -19.60 5.74 4.89
CA ASP A 168 -18.80 4.52 4.96
C ASP A 168 -19.08 3.68 3.70
N MET A 169 -18.03 3.40 2.94
CA MET A 169 -18.09 2.64 1.69
C MET A 169 -17.39 1.27 1.81
N LEU A 170 -17.08 0.83 3.03
CA LEU A 170 -16.34 -0.42 3.23
C LEU A 170 -17.06 -1.64 2.64
N ALA A 171 -18.40 -1.71 2.78
CA ALA A 171 -19.21 -2.78 2.22
C ALA A 171 -19.19 -2.83 0.67
N LEU A 172 -18.85 -1.70 0.03
CA LEU A 172 -18.75 -1.55 -1.43
C LEU A 172 -17.30 -1.67 -1.92
N SER A 173 -16.38 -1.95 -1.02
CA SER A 173 -14.94 -2.05 -1.34
C SER A 173 -14.49 -3.50 -1.40
N THR A 174 -13.60 -3.80 -2.33
CA THR A 174 -12.93 -5.10 -2.39
C THR A 174 -12.11 -5.30 -1.10
N PRO A 175 -12.23 -6.44 -0.39
CA PRO A 175 -11.57 -6.61 0.90
C PRO A 175 -10.03 -6.70 0.77
N SER A 176 -9.52 -7.11 -0.37
CA SER A 176 -8.09 -7.29 -0.62
C SER A 176 -7.63 -6.56 -1.88
N MET A 177 -6.39 -6.12 -1.86
CA MET A 177 -5.77 -5.37 -2.94
C MET A 177 -4.38 -5.92 -3.21
N VAL A 178 -4.04 -6.08 -4.48
CA VAL A 178 -2.70 -6.43 -4.95
C VAL A 178 -2.14 -5.26 -5.75
N GLY A 179 -0.87 -4.96 -5.54
CA GLY A 179 -0.20 -3.86 -6.23
C GLY A 179 1.28 -4.14 -6.44
N TYR A 180 1.98 -3.15 -6.94
CA TYR A 180 3.43 -3.15 -7.06
C TYR A 180 4.02 -1.86 -6.52
N PHE A 181 5.31 -1.91 -6.24
CA PHE A 181 6.08 -0.74 -5.83
C PHE A 181 7.46 -0.75 -6.46
N ALA A 182 7.99 0.45 -6.68
CA ALA A 182 9.36 0.68 -7.05
C ALA A 182 9.86 1.95 -6.35
N GLY A 183 11.08 1.94 -5.84
CA GLY A 183 11.59 3.08 -5.09
C GLY A 183 13.10 3.12 -4.99
N VAL A 184 13.58 4.29 -4.65
CA VAL A 184 14.99 4.57 -4.40
C VAL A 184 15.14 5.15 -3.00
N GLY A 185 16.27 4.90 -2.36
CA GLY A 185 16.53 5.44 -1.03
C GLY A 185 18.00 5.49 -0.68
N ALA A 186 18.24 6.04 0.48
CA ALA A 186 19.57 6.15 1.07
C ALA A 186 19.52 5.77 2.55
N ASN A 187 20.58 5.12 2.99
CA ASN A 187 20.83 4.83 4.41
C ASN A 187 22.00 5.66 4.90
N TYR A 188 21.86 6.18 6.09
CA TYR A 188 22.95 6.83 6.84
C TYR A 188 23.21 6.05 8.13
N LYS A 189 24.43 5.56 8.28
CA LYS A 189 24.84 4.78 9.44
C LYS A 189 25.13 5.68 10.64
N ILE A 190 24.24 5.65 11.62
CA ILE A 190 24.41 6.38 12.89
C ILE A 190 25.38 5.62 13.80
N SER A 191 25.19 4.30 13.91
CA SER A 191 26.06 3.42 14.69
C SER A 191 26.19 2.05 14.00
N SER A 192 26.94 1.12 14.61
CA SER A 192 27.07 -0.26 14.08
C SER A 192 25.74 -1.01 13.99
N LYS A 193 24.73 -0.61 14.80
CA LYS A 193 23.42 -1.29 14.88
C LYS A 193 22.26 -0.42 14.45
N LEU A 194 22.49 0.87 14.14
CA LEU A 194 21.41 1.81 13.85
C LEU A 194 21.71 2.60 12.58
N LYS A 195 20.78 2.57 11.64
CA LYS A 195 20.79 3.36 10.42
C LYS A 195 19.53 4.23 10.36
N LEU A 196 19.69 5.47 9.93
CA LEU A 196 18.61 6.32 9.44
C LEU A 196 18.42 6.03 7.96
N PHE A 197 17.21 5.95 7.47
CA PHE A 197 16.96 5.84 6.04
C PHE A 197 15.90 6.82 5.57
N GLY A 198 16.03 7.21 4.31
CA GLY A 198 15.05 7.97 3.57
C GLY A 198 14.80 7.32 2.22
N GLU A 199 13.53 7.25 1.80
CA GLU A 199 13.17 6.63 0.52
C GLU A 199 12.03 7.37 -0.17
N ILE A 200 12.04 7.34 -1.49
CA ILE A 200 10.93 7.74 -2.36
C ILE A 200 10.45 6.48 -3.08
N THR A 201 9.17 6.17 -2.93
CA THR A 201 8.59 4.95 -3.50
C THR A 201 7.31 5.29 -4.26
N TYR A 202 7.25 4.89 -5.51
CA TYR A 202 6.03 4.85 -6.30
C TYR A 202 5.29 3.54 -6.04
N LYS A 203 3.97 3.63 -5.86
CA LYS A 203 3.09 2.48 -5.68
C LYS A 203 1.87 2.62 -6.57
N ASN A 204 1.40 1.49 -7.09
CA ASN A 204 0.13 1.44 -7.82
C ASN A 204 -0.58 0.12 -7.54
N SER A 205 -1.91 0.18 -7.44
CA SER A 205 -2.75 -1.00 -7.33
C SER A 205 -2.97 -1.64 -8.70
N LEU A 206 -2.85 -2.96 -8.76
CA LEU A 206 -3.22 -3.76 -9.93
C LEU A 206 -4.71 -4.15 -9.91
N THR A 207 -5.28 -4.25 -8.72
CA THR A 207 -6.70 -4.59 -8.53
C THR A 207 -7.52 -3.36 -8.20
N SER A 208 -8.79 -3.36 -8.60
CA SER A 208 -9.75 -2.32 -8.21
C SER A 208 -10.08 -2.43 -6.72
N VAL A 209 -10.22 -1.29 -6.06
CA VAL A 209 -10.73 -1.19 -4.68
C VAL A 209 -12.26 -1.05 -4.65
N ALA A 210 -12.90 -0.79 -5.78
CA ALA A 210 -14.36 -0.80 -5.90
C ALA A 210 -14.84 -2.21 -6.23
N GLN A 211 -15.89 -2.65 -5.55
CA GLN A 211 -16.57 -3.90 -5.84
C GLN A 211 -17.51 -3.67 -7.03
N SER A 212 -17.35 -4.45 -8.09
CA SER A 212 -18.09 -4.31 -9.36
C SER A 212 -19.47 -4.95 -9.34
N ASP A 213 -20.05 -5.23 -8.18
CA ASP A 213 -21.25 -6.04 -8.07
C ASP A 213 -22.56 -5.25 -8.29
N GLU A 214 -23.57 -5.97 -8.70
CA GLU A 214 -24.98 -5.59 -8.90
C GLU A 214 -25.57 -4.70 -7.78
N TYR A 215 -24.95 -4.74 -6.58
CA TYR A 215 -25.31 -3.91 -5.43
C TYR A 215 -25.07 -2.41 -5.66
N ILE A 216 -24.01 -2.03 -6.36
CA ILE A 216 -23.74 -0.61 -6.71
C ILE A 216 -24.77 -0.13 -7.71
N ALA A 217 -25.12 -0.95 -8.70
CA ALA A 217 -26.12 -0.62 -9.71
C ALA A 217 -27.53 -0.44 -9.12
N THR A 218 -27.86 -1.16 -8.05
CA THR A 218 -29.20 -1.14 -7.45
C THR A 218 -29.41 0.02 -6.47
N ASN A 219 -28.38 0.48 -5.78
CA ASN A 219 -28.49 1.49 -4.72
C ASN A 219 -28.02 2.91 -5.15
N TYR A 220 -27.18 2.99 -6.16
CA TYR A 220 -26.70 4.26 -6.74
C TYR A 220 -27.21 4.34 -8.19
N HIS A 221 -28.44 4.75 -8.36
CA HIS A 221 -29.14 4.89 -9.65
C HIS A 221 -28.23 5.44 -10.75
N ASN A 222 -27.96 4.63 -11.78
CA ASN A 222 -27.41 4.88 -13.11
C ASN A 222 -25.98 4.41 -13.43
N TYR A 223 -25.28 3.67 -12.58
CA TYR A 223 -24.01 3.08 -13.00
C TYR A 223 -24.22 1.66 -13.54
N LEU A 224 -24.52 1.55 -14.83
CA LEU A 224 -24.70 0.27 -15.55
C LEU A 224 -23.37 -0.41 -15.92
N GLN A 225 -22.21 0.19 -15.57
CA GLN A 225 -20.89 -0.36 -15.88
C GLN A 225 -20.04 -0.46 -14.61
N PRO A 226 -19.21 -1.50 -14.50
CA PRO A 226 -18.30 -1.65 -13.38
C PRO A 226 -17.32 -0.47 -13.31
N ILE A 227 -17.24 0.17 -12.17
CA ILE A 227 -16.28 1.24 -11.90
C ILE A 227 -14.99 0.59 -11.41
N GLU A 228 -13.89 0.80 -12.13
CA GLU A 228 -12.58 0.43 -11.65
C GLU A 228 -11.90 1.64 -10.99
N ILE A 229 -11.55 1.50 -9.73
CA ILE A 229 -10.83 2.52 -8.96
C ILE A 229 -9.54 1.89 -8.44
N ARG A 230 -8.40 2.40 -8.87
CA ARG A 230 -7.08 1.93 -8.47
C ARG A 230 -6.31 3.06 -7.76
N PRO A 231 -6.02 2.95 -6.47
CA PRO A 231 -5.20 3.93 -5.78
C PRO A 231 -3.75 3.84 -6.23
N ALA A 232 -3.14 4.99 -6.46
CA ALA A 232 -1.72 5.15 -6.69
C ALA A 232 -1.14 6.20 -5.73
N ALA A 233 0.16 6.11 -5.45
CA ALA A 233 0.81 7.06 -4.56
C ALA A 233 2.31 7.21 -4.83
N MET A 234 2.81 8.42 -4.61
CA MET A 234 4.22 8.71 -4.38
C MET A 234 4.41 8.85 -2.87
N GLN A 235 5.21 7.96 -2.29
CA GLN A 235 5.48 7.89 -0.85
C GLN A 235 6.88 8.40 -0.54
N PHE A 236 7.00 9.18 0.51
CA PHE A 236 8.26 9.70 1.03
C PHE A 236 8.43 9.14 2.44
N SER A 237 9.27 8.12 2.59
CA SER A 237 9.44 7.50 3.90
C SER A 237 10.73 7.94 4.56
N VAL A 238 10.66 8.11 5.86
CA VAL A 238 11.82 8.27 6.73
C VAL A 238 11.71 7.31 7.89
N GLY A 239 12.81 6.68 8.28
CA GLY A 239 12.76 5.66 9.32
C GLY A 239 14.11 5.30 9.91
N LEU A 240 14.05 4.44 10.90
CA LEU A 240 15.21 3.87 11.59
C LEU A 240 15.25 2.37 11.34
N GLN A 241 16.43 1.85 11.04
CA GLN A 241 16.70 0.42 10.85
C GLN A 241 17.76 -0.04 11.85
N PHE A 242 17.55 -1.20 12.48
CA PHE A 242 18.38 -1.79 13.53
C PHE A 242 18.57 -3.30 13.35
#